data_b8987e98a733fa9da1ce34a193406bc7
#
_entry.id   b8987e98a733fa9da1ce34a193406bc7
#
_cell.length_a   1.000
_cell.length_b   1.000
_cell.length_c   1.000
_cell.angle_alpha   90.00
_cell.angle_beta   90.00
_cell.angle_gamma   90.00
#
_symmetry.space_group_name_H-M   'P 1'
#
loop_
_entity.id
_entity.type
_entity.pdbx_description
1 polymer ?
#
loop_
_entity_poly.entity_id
_entity_poly.type
_entity_poly.pdbx_seq_one_letter_code
_entity_poly.pdbx_strand_id
1 'polypeptide(L)'
;MSSKSVTLAAALLAAAFLGAPQLPAAAQTKAPGKGPEFLFVQTAKDIAYKDGVLTLREVSPMTVFFSDRPQRIVGHVRNDLFLKKWAEGNHSFESDPPNAVLSVFNDKAPPTSTVVVLNNPRLNGNNLTYDVRPLRGDLPTTGIEGTLFIDGSGGAWINNSAACDPNTYEGADWTRAGGAYMPNC
;
A
#
# COMPACT_ATOMS: atom_id res chain seq x y z
N MET A 1 26.76 39.43 78.62
CA MET A 1 25.99 39.32 77.38
C MET A 1 26.34 37.96 76.77
N SER A 2 25.39 37.04 76.79
CA SER A 2 25.60 35.60 76.67
C SER A 2 25.38 35.20 75.24
N SER A 3 26.42 34.64 74.59
CA SER A 3 26.30 34.02 73.27
C SER A 3 26.04 32.53 73.42
N LYS A 4 24.88 32.06 72.89
CA LYS A 4 24.50 30.64 72.90
C LYS A 4 24.88 30.05 71.58
N SER A 5 25.84 29.14 71.55
CA SER A 5 26.21 28.32 70.41
C SER A 5 25.15 27.21 70.17
N VAL A 6 24.60 27.16 69.02
CA VAL A 6 23.68 26.07 68.56
C VAL A 6 24.49 25.10 67.73
N THR A 7 24.64 23.89 68.19
CA THR A 7 25.30 22.79 67.54
C THR A 7 24.28 22.09 66.61
N LEU A 8 24.50 22.11 65.29
CA LEU A 8 23.65 21.44 64.33
C LEU A 8 24.18 20.03 64.09
N ALA A 9 23.42 19.01 64.50
CA ALA A 9 23.72 17.63 64.28
C ALA A 9 23.20 17.24 62.89
N ALA A 10 24.09 16.90 61.96
CA ALA A 10 23.74 16.37 60.64
C ALA A 10 23.46 14.86 60.72
N ALA A 11 22.21 14.46 60.53
CA ALA A 11 21.83 13.07 60.46
C ALA A 11 21.97 12.63 58.96
N LEU A 12 22.89 11.71 58.68
CA LEU A 12 23.02 11.04 57.38
C LEU A 12 21.93 9.96 57.26
N LEU A 13 20.96 10.18 56.42
CA LEU A 13 20.01 9.16 55.95
C LEU A 13 20.63 8.40 54.79
N ALA A 14 21.09 7.18 55.04
CA ALA A 14 21.47 6.22 53.99
C ALA A 14 20.20 5.63 53.36
N ALA A 15 19.82 6.07 52.16
CA ALA A 15 18.73 5.46 51.37
C ALA A 15 19.24 4.18 50.73
N ALA A 16 18.79 3.04 51.25
CA ALA A 16 19.00 1.73 50.62
C ALA A 16 18.10 1.65 49.39
N PHE A 17 18.67 1.75 48.18
CA PHE A 17 18.01 1.41 46.93
C PHE A 17 17.82 -0.12 46.87
N LEU A 18 16.63 -0.59 47.23
CA LEU A 18 16.18 -1.93 46.94
C LEU A 18 15.86 -2.00 45.44
N GLY A 19 16.78 -2.62 44.67
CA GLY A 19 16.56 -2.89 43.27
C GLY A 19 15.33 -3.77 43.06
N ALA A 20 14.26 -3.20 42.51
CA ALA A 20 13.10 -3.97 42.10
C ALA A 20 13.51 -4.93 40.98
N PRO A 21 13.09 -6.21 40.99
CA PRO A 21 13.37 -7.14 39.92
C PRO A 21 12.71 -6.62 38.65
N GLN A 22 13.50 -6.28 37.61
CA GLN A 22 12.98 -5.98 36.32
C GLN A 22 12.41 -7.27 35.73
N LEU A 23 11.08 -7.33 35.62
CA LEU A 23 10.41 -8.36 34.85
C LEU A 23 10.93 -8.27 33.41
N PRO A 24 11.29 -9.42 32.78
CA PRO A 24 11.66 -9.42 31.38
C PRO A 24 10.50 -8.84 30.57
N ALA A 25 10.79 -7.86 29.72
CA ALA A 25 9.80 -7.32 28.79
C ALA A 25 9.24 -8.50 28.00
N ALA A 26 7.98 -8.82 28.22
CA ALA A 26 7.30 -9.86 27.46
C ALA A 26 7.47 -9.48 25.98
N ALA A 27 8.16 -10.35 25.22
CA ALA A 27 8.24 -10.22 23.78
C ALA A 27 6.81 -10.14 23.29
N GLN A 28 6.42 -8.98 22.76
CA GLN A 28 5.11 -8.82 22.14
C GLN A 28 5.06 -9.80 20.98
N THR A 29 4.39 -10.92 21.19
CA THR A 29 4.02 -11.82 20.10
C THR A 29 3.15 -10.99 19.17
N LYS A 30 3.75 -10.56 18.07
CA LYS A 30 3.06 -9.88 16.97
C LYS A 30 1.87 -10.78 16.61
N ALA A 31 0.66 -10.26 16.75
CA ALA A 31 -0.54 -10.95 16.31
C ALA A 31 -0.31 -11.49 14.89
N PRO A 32 -0.84 -12.68 14.53
CA PRO A 32 -0.68 -13.25 13.20
C PRO A 32 -1.09 -12.16 12.21
N GLY A 33 -0.10 -11.66 11.48
CA GLY A 33 -0.24 -10.45 10.69
C GLY A 33 -1.24 -10.67 9.57
N LYS A 34 -2.16 -9.74 9.40
CA LYS A 34 -2.81 -9.48 8.13
C LYS A 34 -1.74 -9.61 7.05
N GLY A 35 -2.00 -10.37 5.98
CA GLY A 35 -1.03 -10.53 4.89
C GLY A 35 -0.52 -9.18 4.38
N PRO A 36 0.50 -9.16 3.52
CA PRO A 36 1.03 -7.91 3.01
C PRO A 36 -0.06 -7.11 2.30
N GLU A 37 -0.11 -5.83 2.55
CA GLU A 37 -0.94 -4.89 1.82
C GLU A 37 -0.19 -4.46 0.56
N PHE A 38 -0.88 -4.47 -0.58
CA PHE A 38 -0.30 -4.12 -1.87
C PHE A 38 -0.83 -2.80 -2.37
N LEU A 39 0.05 -2.05 -3.01
CA LEU A 39 -0.28 -0.97 -3.89
C LEU A 39 -0.09 -1.44 -5.33
N PHE A 40 -1.06 -1.14 -6.19
CA PHE A 40 -0.98 -1.43 -7.61
C PHE A 40 -0.88 -0.14 -8.40
N VAL A 41 -0.11 -0.18 -9.49
CA VAL A 41 0.12 0.99 -10.34
C VAL A 41 -0.16 0.60 -11.79
N GLN A 42 -1.02 1.39 -12.43
CA GLN A 42 -1.32 1.29 -13.85
C GLN A 42 -0.99 2.62 -14.51
N THR A 43 -0.33 2.58 -15.65
CA THR A 43 0.01 3.75 -16.44
C THR A 43 -0.63 3.68 -17.80
N ALA A 44 -1.07 4.82 -18.33
CA ALA A 44 -1.67 4.94 -19.64
C ALA A 44 -1.15 6.18 -20.36
N LYS A 45 -1.08 6.13 -21.68
CA LYS A 45 -0.64 7.25 -22.50
C LYS A 45 -1.67 8.36 -22.62
N ASP A 46 -2.92 8.03 -22.38
CA ASP A 46 -4.04 8.96 -22.47
C ASP A 46 -5.13 8.54 -21.49
N ILE A 47 -5.86 9.50 -20.94
CA ILE A 47 -7.04 9.24 -20.13
C ILE A 47 -8.24 9.99 -20.68
N ALA A 48 -9.43 9.41 -20.54
CA ALA A 48 -10.69 10.09 -20.74
C ALA A 48 -11.65 9.77 -19.60
N TYR A 49 -12.37 10.79 -19.15
CA TYR A 49 -13.46 10.61 -18.18
C TYR A 49 -14.76 11.18 -18.75
N LYS A 50 -15.78 10.34 -18.76
CA LYS A 50 -17.11 10.71 -19.23
C LYS A 50 -18.18 9.85 -18.54
N ASP A 51 -19.25 10.47 -18.08
CA ASP A 51 -20.45 9.83 -17.56
C ASP A 51 -20.17 8.77 -16.48
N GLY A 52 -19.24 9.05 -15.56
CA GLY A 52 -18.86 8.14 -14.49
C GLY A 52 -17.83 7.06 -14.90
N VAL A 53 -17.41 7.03 -16.16
CA VAL A 53 -16.45 6.04 -16.67
C VAL A 53 -15.10 6.70 -16.90
N LEU A 54 -14.07 6.18 -16.23
CA LEU A 54 -12.67 6.47 -16.51
C LEU A 54 -12.14 5.47 -17.52
N THR A 55 -11.55 5.96 -18.60
CA THR A 55 -10.87 5.16 -19.62
C THR A 55 -9.37 5.46 -19.59
N LEU A 56 -8.58 4.44 -19.32
CA LEU A 56 -7.12 4.43 -19.48
C LEU A 56 -6.85 3.91 -20.91
N ARG A 57 -6.41 4.79 -21.80
CA ARG A 57 -6.11 4.43 -23.20
C ARG A 57 -4.65 4.07 -23.37
N GLU A 58 -4.38 3.09 -24.21
CA GLU A 58 -3.04 2.53 -24.38
C GLU A 58 -2.37 2.28 -23.02
N VAL A 59 -3.11 1.61 -22.13
CA VAL A 59 -2.60 1.24 -20.81
C VAL A 59 -1.42 0.28 -20.97
N SER A 60 -0.39 0.44 -20.14
CA SER A 60 0.70 -0.54 -20.04
C SER A 60 0.11 -1.96 -19.93
N PRO A 61 0.62 -2.97 -20.63
CA PRO A 61 0.06 -4.32 -20.57
C PRO A 61 0.18 -4.97 -19.19
N MET A 62 0.97 -4.39 -18.31
CA MET A 62 1.26 -4.89 -16.98
C MET A 62 0.83 -3.89 -15.92
N THR A 63 0.19 -4.39 -14.87
CA THR A 63 -0.01 -3.68 -13.61
C THR A 63 1.18 -3.97 -12.70
N VAL A 64 1.89 -2.92 -12.26
CA VAL A 64 2.96 -3.05 -11.27
C VAL A 64 2.34 -3.12 -9.88
N PHE A 65 2.94 -3.89 -8.98
CA PHE A 65 2.52 -3.91 -7.59
C PHE A 65 3.72 -3.93 -6.64
N PHE A 66 3.50 -3.44 -5.45
CA PHE A 66 4.49 -3.48 -4.38
C PHE A 66 3.81 -3.47 -3.01
N SER A 67 4.50 -4.02 -2.02
CA SER A 67 4.11 -3.95 -0.61
C SER A 67 5.13 -3.16 0.19
N ASP A 68 4.68 -2.56 1.28
CA ASP A 68 5.56 -1.88 2.23
C ASP A 68 6.28 -2.91 3.15
N ARG A 69 7.08 -2.37 4.04
CA ARG A 69 7.75 -3.12 5.11
C ARG A 69 6.75 -3.83 6.03
N PRO A 70 7.09 -5.00 6.54
CA PRO A 70 8.38 -5.69 6.47
C PRO A 70 8.59 -6.54 5.21
N GLN A 71 7.54 -6.84 4.42
CA GLN A 71 7.58 -7.83 3.34
C GLN A 71 8.39 -7.36 2.13
N ARG A 72 8.26 -6.08 1.74
CA ARG A 72 9.02 -5.48 0.61
C ARG A 72 8.93 -6.30 -0.68
N ILE A 73 7.72 -6.64 -1.08
CA ILE A 73 7.45 -7.37 -2.32
C ILE A 73 7.26 -6.35 -3.44
N VAL A 74 7.81 -6.62 -4.61
CA VAL A 74 7.57 -5.84 -5.82
C VAL A 74 7.49 -6.78 -7.01
N GLY A 75 6.63 -6.46 -7.97
CA GLY A 75 6.46 -7.23 -9.18
C GLY A 75 5.47 -6.60 -10.14
N HIS A 76 5.09 -7.37 -11.12
CA HIS A 76 4.07 -6.97 -12.08
C HIS A 76 3.18 -8.15 -12.44
N VAL A 77 1.98 -7.87 -12.88
CA VAL A 77 1.00 -8.85 -13.32
C VAL A 77 0.34 -8.33 -14.60
N ARG A 78 0.04 -9.22 -15.54
CA ARG A 78 -0.71 -8.86 -16.76
C ARG A 78 -2.09 -8.34 -16.39
N ASN A 79 -2.57 -7.32 -17.12
CA ASN A 79 -3.86 -6.69 -16.81
C ASN A 79 -5.03 -7.66 -16.86
N ASP A 80 -5.05 -8.62 -17.80
CA ASP A 80 -6.12 -9.62 -17.89
C ASP A 80 -6.18 -10.50 -16.62
N LEU A 81 -5.04 -10.86 -16.07
CA LEU A 81 -4.97 -11.61 -14.80
C LEU A 81 -5.31 -10.74 -13.59
N PHE A 82 -4.87 -9.47 -13.61
CA PHE A 82 -5.26 -8.50 -12.59
C PHE A 82 -6.80 -8.40 -12.52
N LEU A 83 -7.46 -8.27 -13.66
CA LEU A 83 -8.91 -8.20 -13.73
C LEU A 83 -9.59 -9.52 -13.31
N LYS A 84 -9.03 -10.66 -13.67
CA LYS A 84 -9.53 -11.95 -13.20
C LYS A 84 -9.51 -12.05 -11.69
N LYS A 85 -8.45 -11.54 -11.06
CA LYS A 85 -8.29 -11.50 -9.59
C LYS A 85 -9.21 -10.48 -8.90
N TRP A 86 -9.73 -9.51 -9.64
CA TRP A 86 -10.59 -8.46 -9.11
C TRP A 86 -11.80 -8.98 -8.33
N ALA A 87 -12.41 -10.07 -8.81
CA ALA A 87 -13.59 -10.68 -8.22
C ALA A 87 -13.27 -11.90 -7.33
N GLU A 88 -12.00 -12.30 -7.19
CA GLU A 88 -11.64 -13.52 -6.47
C GLU A 88 -11.47 -13.29 -4.96
N GLY A 89 -12.12 -14.16 -4.16
CA GLY A 89 -11.97 -14.23 -2.70
C GLY A 89 -12.94 -13.36 -1.90
N ASN A 90 -12.97 -13.61 -0.59
CA ASN A 90 -13.91 -12.94 0.33
C ASN A 90 -13.61 -11.45 0.57
N HIS A 91 -12.41 -11.01 0.22
CA HIS A 91 -11.97 -9.61 0.29
C HIS A 91 -11.52 -9.16 -1.10
N SER A 92 -12.32 -9.51 -2.11
CA SER A 92 -12.08 -9.09 -3.49
C SER A 92 -12.35 -7.60 -3.66
N PHE A 93 -11.74 -6.99 -4.66
CA PHE A 93 -12.06 -5.61 -5.04
C PHE A 93 -13.51 -5.44 -5.53
N GLU A 94 -14.14 -6.52 -5.95
CA GLU A 94 -15.58 -6.50 -6.27
C GLU A 94 -16.43 -6.35 -5.01
N SER A 95 -16.07 -7.03 -3.91
CA SER A 95 -16.81 -6.98 -2.64
C SER A 95 -16.49 -5.74 -1.80
N ASP A 96 -15.25 -5.22 -1.92
CA ASP A 96 -14.75 -4.04 -1.22
C ASP A 96 -13.97 -3.16 -2.22
N PRO A 97 -14.66 -2.30 -2.98
CA PRO A 97 -14.08 -1.52 -4.04
C PRO A 97 -12.93 -0.61 -3.56
N PRO A 98 -11.76 -0.69 -4.19
CA PRO A 98 -10.58 0.00 -3.72
C PRO A 98 -10.66 1.51 -3.96
N ASN A 99 -10.02 2.25 -3.06
CA ASN A 99 -9.67 3.63 -3.33
C ASN A 99 -8.47 3.68 -4.29
N ALA A 100 -8.45 4.71 -5.10
CA ALA A 100 -7.30 4.96 -5.97
C ALA A 100 -7.03 6.46 -6.10
N VAL A 101 -5.77 6.78 -6.40
CA VAL A 101 -5.36 8.12 -6.80
C VAL A 101 -5.09 8.11 -8.28
N LEU A 102 -5.84 8.86 -9.05
CA LEU A 102 -5.56 9.16 -10.45
C LEU A 102 -4.68 10.41 -10.51
N SER A 103 -3.46 10.27 -11.00
CA SER A 103 -2.56 11.38 -11.31
C SER A 103 -2.54 11.60 -12.82
N VAL A 104 -2.82 12.82 -13.25
CA VAL A 104 -2.95 13.17 -14.68
C VAL A 104 -2.00 14.30 -15.03
N PHE A 105 -1.27 14.11 -16.10
CA PHE A 105 -0.38 15.11 -16.65
C PHE A 105 -0.98 15.75 -17.90
N ASN A 106 -0.67 17.02 -18.07
CA ASN A 106 -1.00 17.80 -19.25
C ASN A 106 0.17 18.73 -19.55
N ASP A 107 0.52 18.95 -20.82
CA ASP A 107 1.68 19.76 -21.21
C ASP A 107 1.65 21.21 -20.72
N LYS A 108 0.46 21.74 -20.46
CA LYS A 108 0.25 23.18 -20.20
C LYS A 108 -0.32 23.48 -18.82
N ALA A 109 -0.49 22.49 -17.97
CA ALA A 109 -1.07 22.66 -16.64
C ALA A 109 -0.28 21.84 -15.60
N PRO A 110 -0.26 22.24 -14.33
CA PRO A 110 0.27 21.40 -13.27
C PRO A 110 -0.41 20.03 -13.24
N PRO A 111 0.29 18.96 -12.82
CA PRO A 111 -0.33 17.66 -12.62
C PRO A 111 -1.52 17.76 -11.67
N THR A 112 -2.60 17.07 -11.99
CA THR A 112 -3.78 16.96 -11.13
C THR A 112 -3.83 15.59 -10.49
N SER A 113 -4.33 15.53 -9.25
CA SER A 113 -4.53 14.27 -8.54
C SER A 113 -5.95 14.22 -7.97
N THR A 114 -6.66 13.16 -8.32
CA THR A 114 -8.04 12.93 -7.91
C THR A 114 -8.15 11.60 -7.19
N VAL A 115 -8.81 11.58 -6.04
CA VAL A 115 -9.11 10.34 -5.31
C VAL A 115 -10.45 9.81 -5.77
N VAL A 116 -10.47 8.54 -6.16
CA VAL A 116 -11.66 7.86 -6.67
C VAL A 116 -11.84 6.50 -6.02
N VAL A 117 -13.06 5.99 -6.04
CA VAL A 117 -13.35 4.56 -5.82
C VAL A 117 -13.48 3.91 -7.19
N LEU A 118 -12.87 2.74 -7.37
CA LEU A 118 -12.90 1.99 -8.63
C LEU A 118 -13.89 0.85 -8.56
N ASN A 119 -14.66 0.68 -9.63
CA ASN A 119 -15.60 -0.43 -9.79
C ASN A 119 -15.54 -0.97 -11.23
N ASN A 120 -16.01 -2.20 -11.41
CA ASN A 120 -16.32 -2.81 -12.70
C ASN A 120 -15.22 -2.61 -13.76
N PRO A 121 -13.98 -3.10 -13.53
CA PRO A 121 -12.93 -2.99 -14.52
C PRO A 121 -13.25 -3.79 -15.78
N ARG A 122 -12.95 -3.22 -16.94
CA ARG A 122 -13.15 -3.86 -18.25
C ARG A 122 -11.96 -3.58 -19.16
N LEU A 123 -11.35 -4.62 -19.68
CA LEU A 123 -10.24 -4.51 -20.65
C LEU A 123 -10.75 -4.82 -22.06
N ASN A 124 -10.52 -3.88 -22.97
CA ASN A 124 -10.81 -4.04 -24.39
C ASN A 124 -9.57 -3.63 -25.21
N GLY A 125 -8.85 -4.62 -25.72
CA GLY A 125 -7.54 -4.39 -26.32
C GLY A 125 -6.60 -3.74 -25.30
N ASN A 126 -6.06 -2.57 -25.63
CA ASN A 126 -5.17 -1.79 -24.75
C ASN A 126 -5.92 -0.69 -23.98
N ASN A 127 -7.25 -0.71 -23.97
CA ASN A 127 -8.04 0.25 -23.20
C ASN A 127 -8.63 -0.43 -21.97
N LEU A 128 -8.33 0.11 -20.79
CA LEU A 128 -8.86 -0.35 -19.51
C LEU A 128 -9.82 0.69 -18.98
N THR A 129 -11.04 0.27 -18.67
CA THR A 129 -12.08 1.16 -18.13
C THR A 129 -12.49 0.76 -16.74
N TYR A 130 -12.86 1.76 -15.94
CA TYR A 130 -13.44 1.63 -14.61
C TYR A 130 -14.69 2.50 -14.50
N ASP A 131 -15.71 2.01 -13.84
CA ASP A 131 -16.75 2.89 -13.31
C ASP A 131 -16.16 3.55 -12.05
N VAL A 132 -16.17 4.89 -12.00
CA VAL A 132 -15.50 5.60 -10.91
C VAL A 132 -16.45 6.54 -10.17
N ARG A 133 -16.23 6.63 -8.86
CA ARG A 133 -16.90 7.61 -8.00
C ARG A 133 -15.82 8.51 -7.37
N PRO A 134 -15.79 9.81 -7.74
CA PRO A 134 -14.86 10.76 -7.13
C PRO A 134 -15.11 10.92 -5.63
N LEU A 135 -14.02 10.95 -4.85
CA LEU A 135 -14.03 11.22 -3.41
C LEU A 135 -13.45 12.61 -3.11
N ARG A 136 -12.39 12.99 -3.83
CA ARG A 136 -11.72 14.28 -3.64
C ARG A 136 -11.00 14.69 -4.93
N GLY A 137 -11.10 15.98 -5.24
CA GLY A 137 -10.55 16.58 -6.47
C GLY A 137 -11.48 16.41 -7.66
N ASP A 138 -11.18 17.11 -8.73
CA ASP A 138 -11.94 17.07 -9.97
C ASP A 138 -11.29 16.08 -10.94
N LEU A 139 -12.14 15.30 -11.62
CA LEU A 139 -11.67 14.42 -12.68
C LEU A 139 -11.54 15.22 -13.99
N PRO A 140 -10.35 15.32 -14.58
CA PRO A 140 -10.19 15.95 -15.86
C PRO A 140 -10.88 15.10 -16.93
N THR A 141 -11.55 15.74 -17.89
CA THR A 141 -12.24 15.03 -18.98
C THR A 141 -11.27 14.30 -19.90
N THR A 142 -10.03 14.78 -20.01
CA THR A 142 -8.95 14.19 -20.81
C THR A 142 -7.59 14.51 -20.18
N GLY A 143 -6.58 13.70 -20.50
CA GLY A 143 -5.19 13.95 -20.14
C GLY A 143 -4.26 13.11 -21.02
N ILE A 144 -3.08 13.64 -21.30
CA ILE A 144 -2.11 13.01 -22.22
C ILE A 144 -1.25 11.94 -21.55
N GLU A 145 -1.25 11.83 -20.25
CA GLU A 145 -0.59 10.77 -19.50
C GLU A 145 -1.30 10.62 -18.17
N GLY A 146 -1.58 9.37 -17.79
CA GLY A 146 -2.25 9.07 -16.55
C GLY A 146 -1.62 7.91 -15.80
N THR A 147 -1.53 8.06 -14.48
CA THR A 147 -1.10 7.01 -13.56
C THR A 147 -2.17 6.80 -12.50
N LEU A 148 -2.61 5.56 -12.35
CA LEU A 148 -3.58 5.14 -11.35
C LEU A 148 -2.87 4.34 -10.27
N PHE A 149 -2.89 4.84 -9.03
CA PHE A 149 -2.39 4.17 -7.84
C PHE A 149 -3.58 3.57 -7.10
N ILE A 150 -3.65 2.24 -6.99
CA ILE A 150 -4.79 1.52 -6.44
C ILE A 150 -4.37 0.95 -5.08
N ASP A 151 -5.14 1.28 -4.05
CA ASP A 151 -4.94 0.77 -2.70
C ASP A 151 -5.55 -0.63 -2.60
N GLY A 152 -4.71 -1.63 -2.33
CA GLY A 152 -5.11 -3.02 -2.24
C GLY A 152 -5.21 -3.50 -0.80
N SER A 153 -6.39 -3.91 -0.38
CA SER A 153 -6.55 -4.65 0.87
C SER A 153 -5.87 -6.01 0.77
N GLY A 154 -4.92 -6.23 1.69
CA GLY A 154 -3.93 -7.28 1.66
C GLY A 154 -4.39 -8.73 1.54
N GLY A 155 -3.47 -9.57 1.17
CA GLY A 155 -3.43 -11.01 1.44
C GLY A 155 -4.01 -11.94 0.40
N ALA A 156 -5.06 -11.56 -0.35
CA ALA A 156 -5.69 -12.44 -1.34
C ALA A 156 -4.82 -12.67 -2.59
N TRP A 157 -3.90 -11.76 -2.87
CA TRP A 157 -3.10 -11.76 -4.09
C TRP A 157 -1.92 -12.73 -4.07
N ILE A 158 -1.41 -13.09 -2.87
CA ILE A 158 -0.22 -13.94 -2.74
C ILE A 158 -0.54 -15.41 -2.48
N ASN A 159 -1.68 -15.69 -1.85
CA ASN A 159 -2.00 -17.04 -1.40
C ASN A 159 -2.54 -17.96 -2.51
N ASN A 160 -2.55 -17.50 -3.75
CA ASN A 160 -3.08 -18.28 -4.84
C ASN A 160 -1.99 -18.64 -5.84
N SER A 161 -1.90 -19.91 -6.20
CA SER A 161 -0.90 -20.52 -7.10
C SER A 161 -0.70 -19.80 -8.44
N ALA A 162 -1.63 -18.92 -8.84
CA ALA A 162 -1.49 -18.09 -10.03
C ALA A 162 -0.47 -16.95 -9.88
N ALA A 163 -0.13 -16.55 -8.65
CA ALA A 163 0.97 -15.62 -8.41
C ALA A 163 2.34 -16.26 -8.62
N CYS A 164 2.36 -17.57 -8.74
CA CYS A 164 3.54 -18.41 -8.90
C CYS A 164 3.74 -18.94 -10.33
N ASP A 165 2.86 -18.57 -11.28
CA ASP A 165 3.08 -18.94 -12.68
C ASP A 165 4.17 -18.03 -13.27
N PRO A 166 5.33 -18.58 -13.65
CA PRO A 166 6.43 -17.82 -14.20
C PRO A 166 6.10 -17.09 -15.52
N ASN A 167 5.01 -17.46 -16.18
CA ASN A 167 4.53 -16.78 -17.37
C ASN A 167 3.63 -15.58 -17.06
N THR A 168 3.16 -15.45 -15.84
CA THR A 168 2.16 -14.47 -15.44
C THR A 168 2.67 -13.47 -14.40
N TYR A 169 3.81 -13.79 -13.79
CA TYR A 169 4.39 -13.03 -12.71
C TYR A 169 5.91 -12.96 -12.85
N GLU A 170 6.46 -11.76 -12.88
CA GLU A 170 7.88 -11.51 -12.72
C GLU A 170 8.08 -10.59 -11.52
N GLY A 171 8.65 -11.12 -10.47
CA GLY A 171 9.04 -10.40 -9.28
C GLY A 171 10.43 -10.82 -8.83
N ALA A 172 11.16 -9.91 -8.22
CA ALA A 172 12.48 -10.15 -7.69
C ALA A 172 12.48 -10.06 -6.16
N ASP A 173 13.20 -10.97 -5.49
CA ASP A 173 13.33 -10.98 -4.02
C ASP A 173 14.36 -9.96 -3.53
N TRP A 174 13.91 -8.81 -3.05
CA TRP A 174 14.74 -7.76 -2.46
C TRP A 174 15.26 -8.09 -1.06
N THR A 175 14.84 -9.19 -0.45
CA THR A 175 15.28 -9.55 0.91
C THR A 175 16.58 -10.34 0.93
N ARG A 176 16.91 -11.08 -0.14
CA ARG A 176 18.09 -11.95 -0.21
C ARG A 176 19.35 -11.31 -0.80
N ALA A 177 19.19 -10.31 -1.65
CA ALA A 177 20.33 -9.66 -2.33
C ALA A 177 20.09 -8.15 -2.49
N GLY A 178 19.27 -7.56 -1.63
CA GLY A 178 18.68 -6.26 -1.90
C GLY A 178 17.54 -6.34 -2.91
N GLY A 179 16.99 -7.53 -3.18
CA GLY A 179 15.94 -7.79 -4.16
C GLY A 179 14.59 -8.27 -3.60
N ALA A 180 13.51 -8.29 -4.35
CA ALA A 180 12.13 -8.61 -3.93
C ALA A 180 11.89 -10.10 -3.68
N TYR A 181 11.09 -10.45 -2.68
CA TYR A 181 10.75 -11.82 -2.29
C TYR A 181 9.66 -12.42 -3.19
N MET A 182 9.96 -13.54 -3.83
CA MET A 182 8.92 -14.48 -4.28
C MET A 182 8.59 -15.40 -3.10
N PRO A 183 7.34 -15.44 -2.61
CA PRO A 183 6.97 -16.52 -1.69
C PRO A 183 7.21 -17.86 -2.39
N ASN A 184 7.75 -18.82 -1.66
CA ASN A 184 8.05 -20.16 -2.19
C ASN A 184 6.82 -20.71 -2.92
N CYS A 185 6.97 -20.91 -4.21
CA CYS A 185 6.06 -21.68 -5.03
C CYS A 185 6.46 -23.15 -5.02
#